data_2ae1f74a198436c85f209cd59792f9b1
#
_entry.id   2ae1f74a198436c85f209cd59792f9b1
#
_cell.length_a   1.000
_cell.length_b   1.000
_cell.length_c   1.000
_cell.angle_alpha   90.00
_cell.angle_beta   90.00
_cell.angle_gamma   90.00
#
_symmetry.space_group_name_H-M   'P 1'
#
loop_
_entity.id
_entity.type
_entity.pdbx_description
1 polymer ?
#
loop_
_entity_poly.entity_id
_entity_poly.type
_entity_poly.pdbx_seq_one_letter_code
_entity_poly.pdbx_strand_id
1 'polypeptide(L)'
;GVVRKVIKNAIAYITRKRNRTLIIFIILTIVLSCLYSCLTIMKSSDEIEKALYESSNSSISITRKDGNYFNVNEFKDIEKIKEIEEIIMQYDGLAKLKDAKVVSGEQRINREDLSDEFKNVVSLEATNNTKRNILFSSGVFTIKEGKNIGENDKDSIIVHEEFAKQNNLKLGDEVDLELLDIEKSGKIKSHKFKIIGIFSGKKHETYTGLSSDFSENMVFVDYSTSQEILNKSENNKIANKILMYSGSAESTDLALNKLKELKIDESKYFVEKDSNAFEES
;
A
#
# COMPACT_ATOMS: atom_id res chain seq x y z
N GLY A 1 76.99 -19.39 -30.82
CA GLY A 1 77.78 -19.28 -29.72
C GLY A 1 77.16 -19.44 -28.36
N VAL A 2 78.03 -19.42 -27.39
CA VAL A 2 77.65 -19.56 -25.98
C VAL A 2 76.69 -18.47 -25.48
N VAL A 3 76.87 -17.23 -25.97
CA VAL A 3 75.99 -16.08 -25.61
C VAL A 3 74.55 -16.28 -26.08
N ARG A 4 74.39 -16.82 -27.25
CA ARG A 4 73.08 -17.09 -27.85
C ARG A 4 72.29 -18.16 -27.08
N LYS A 5 73.01 -19.15 -26.57
CA LYS A 5 72.44 -20.23 -25.75
C LYS A 5 72.03 -19.74 -24.38
N VAL A 6 72.82 -18.84 -23.77
CA VAL A 6 72.51 -18.22 -22.47
C VAL A 6 71.25 -17.34 -22.58
N ILE A 7 71.15 -16.53 -23.61
CA ILE A 7 69.97 -15.68 -23.89
C ILE A 7 68.72 -16.53 -24.07
N LYS A 8 68.83 -17.60 -24.85
CA LYS A 8 67.71 -18.52 -25.12
C LYS A 8 67.24 -19.19 -23.82
N ASN A 9 68.17 -19.61 -22.95
CA ASN A 9 67.82 -20.19 -21.63
C ASN A 9 67.19 -19.15 -20.71
N ALA A 10 67.66 -17.91 -20.71
CA ALA A 10 67.10 -16.83 -19.93
C ALA A 10 65.69 -16.49 -20.38
N ILE A 11 65.42 -16.41 -21.66
CA ILE A 11 64.09 -16.16 -22.23
C ILE A 11 63.15 -17.30 -21.87
N ALA A 12 63.60 -18.57 -22.02
CA ALA A 12 62.82 -19.72 -21.63
C ALA A 12 62.45 -19.73 -20.13
N TYR A 13 63.38 -19.32 -19.26
CA TYR A 13 63.15 -19.20 -17.86
C TYR A 13 62.10 -18.10 -17.53
N ILE A 14 62.24 -16.94 -18.10
CA ILE A 14 61.31 -15.83 -17.94
C ILE A 14 59.92 -16.21 -18.43
N THR A 15 59.83 -16.89 -19.58
CA THR A 15 58.57 -17.36 -20.15
C THR A 15 57.87 -18.38 -19.24
N ARG A 16 58.63 -19.33 -18.68
CA ARG A 16 58.09 -20.30 -17.73
C ARG A 16 57.60 -19.61 -16.42
N LYS A 17 58.35 -18.67 -15.91
CA LYS A 17 58.00 -17.89 -14.73
C LYS A 17 56.79 -16.99 -15.02
N ARG A 18 56.72 -16.42 -16.20
CA ARG A 18 55.55 -15.64 -16.67
C ARG A 18 54.30 -16.48 -16.73
N ASN A 19 54.37 -17.68 -17.28
CA ASN A 19 53.22 -18.58 -17.32
C ASN A 19 52.73 -18.98 -15.96
N ARG A 20 53.64 -19.23 -15.03
CA ARG A 20 53.32 -19.54 -13.63
C ARG A 20 52.61 -18.37 -12.93
N THR A 21 53.12 -17.16 -13.11
CA THR A 21 52.58 -15.94 -12.60
C THR A 21 51.18 -15.64 -13.24
N LEU A 22 51.07 -15.89 -14.53
CA LEU A 22 49.80 -15.72 -15.26
C LEU A 22 48.73 -16.69 -14.73
N ILE A 23 49.08 -17.95 -14.52
CA ILE A 23 48.18 -18.97 -13.98
C ILE A 23 47.72 -18.58 -12.57
N ILE A 24 48.62 -18.14 -11.72
CA ILE A 24 48.31 -17.67 -10.34
C ILE A 24 47.38 -16.47 -10.41
N PHE A 25 47.67 -15.52 -11.30
CA PHE A 25 46.84 -14.34 -11.50
C PHE A 25 45.38 -14.69 -11.94
N ILE A 26 45.23 -15.63 -12.88
CA ILE A 26 43.96 -16.11 -13.35
C ILE A 26 43.17 -16.79 -12.21
N ILE A 27 43.85 -17.64 -11.43
CA ILE A 27 43.23 -18.32 -10.28
C ILE A 27 42.78 -17.30 -9.24
N LEU A 28 43.58 -16.31 -8.90
CA LEU A 28 43.22 -15.25 -7.96
C LEU A 28 42.04 -14.41 -8.46
N THR A 29 42.04 -14.11 -9.74
CA THR A 29 40.94 -13.36 -10.37
C THR A 29 39.60 -14.13 -10.29
N ILE A 30 39.65 -15.44 -10.55
CA ILE A 30 38.47 -16.30 -10.45
C ILE A 30 37.96 -16.36 -9.00
N VAL A 31 38.86 -16.56 -8.03
CA VAL A 31 38.52 -16.62 -6.60
C VAL A 31 37.90 -15.30 -6.13
N LEU A 32 38.52 -14.16 -6.47
CA LEU A 32 38.00 -12.84 -6.11
C LEU A 32 36.64 -12.56 -6.75
N SER A 33 36.45 -12.97 -8.03
CA SER A 33 35.20 -12.84 -8.72
C SER A 33 34.09 -13.68 -8.08
N CYS A 34 34.41 -14.91 -7.65
CA CYS A 34 33.48 -15.77 -6.92
C CYS A 34 33.09 -15.17 -5.57
N LEU A 35 34.06 -14.65 -4.80
CA LEU A 35 33.80 -14.00 -3.52
C LEU A 35 32.89 -12.76 -3.71
N TYR A 36 33.20 -11.93 -4.69
CA TYR A 36 32.40 -10.75 -5.00
C TYR A 36 30.97 -11.13 -5.39
N SER A 37 30.83 -12.16 -6.23
CA SER A 37 29.50 -12.67 -6.63
C SER A 37 28.71 -13.21 -5.44
N CYS A 38 29.37 -13.94 -4.55
CA CYS A 38 28.73 -14.43 -3.31
C CYS A 38 28.26 -13.30 -2.42
N LEU A 39 29.07 -12.27 -2.21
CA LEU A 39 28.68 -11.10 -1.42
C LEU A 39 27.52 -10.32 -2.06
N THR A 40 27.54 -10.18 -3.37
CA THR A 40 26.44 -9.53 -4.12
C THR A 40 25.15 -10.33 -4.01
N ILE A 41 25.22 -11.66 -4.13
CA ILE A 41 24.05 -12.54 -3.98
C ILE A 41 23.48 -12.46 -2.56
N MET A 42 24.32 -12.47 -1.52
CA MET A 42 23.88 -12.34 -0.13
C MET A 42 23.15 -11.02 0.10
N LYS A 43 23.72 -9.90 -0.35
CA LYS A 43 23.11 -8.59 -0.24
C LYS A 43 21.79 -8.51 -1.01
N SER A 44 21.74 -9.04 -2.22
CA SER A 44 20.52 -9.10 -3.04
C SER A 44 19.46 -9.99 -2.42
N SER A 45 19.83 -11.08 -1.75
CA SER A 45 18.90 -11.96 -1.06
C SER A 45 18.24 -11.27 0.14
N ASP A 46 18.99 -10.49 0.92
CA ASP A 46 18.42 -9.70 2.00
C ASP A 46 17.48 -8.63 1.49
N GLU A 47 17.82 -7.95 0.41
CA GLU A 47 16.94 -6.94 -0.24
C GLU A 47 15.69 -7.59 -0.83
N ILE A 48 15.81 -8.76 -1.43
CA ILE A 48 14.67 -9.52 -1.98
C ILE A 48 13.77 -9.99 -0.84
N GLU A 49 14.32 -10.52 0.24
CA GLU A 49 13.55 -10.95 1.40
C GLU A 49 12.76 -9.79 2.01
N LYS A 50 13.39 -8.63 2.18
CA LYS A 50 12.73 -7.41 2.64
C LYS A 50 11.63 -6.98 1.68
N ALA A 51 11.89 -6.96 0.39
CA ALA A 51 10.91 -6.60 -0.64
C ALA A 51 9.73 -7.59 -0.67
N LEU A 52 9.98 -8.89 -0.54
CA LEU A 52 8.94 -9.92 -0.46
C LEU A 52 8.09 -9.74 0.80
N TYR A 53 8.70 -9.44 1.94
CA TYR A 53 7.98 -9.18 3.17
C TYR A 53 7.08 -7.93 3.04
N GLU A 54 7.60 -6.86 2.48
CA GLU A 54 6.82 -5.64 2.22
C GLU A 54 5.70 -5.91 1.21
N SER A 55 5.97 -6.69 0.16
CA SER A 55 4.97 -7.04 -0.86
C SER A 55 3.90 -8.00 -0.35
N SER A 56 4.20 -8.81 0.66
CA SER A 56 3.21 -9.69 1.30
C SER A 56 2.16 -8.90 2.08
N ASN A 57 2.39 -7.62 2.30
CA ASN A 57 1.49 -6.70 3.00
C ASN A 57 1.12 -7.18 4.41
N SER A 58 2.06 -7.87 5.07
CA SER A 58 1.90 -8.26 6.46
C SER A 58 1.89 -7.04 7.36
N SER A 59 0.88 -6.92 8.18
CA SER A 59 0.69 -5.77 9.05
C SER A 59 0.06 -6.18 10.38
N ILE A 60 0.14 -5.28 11.34
CA ILE A 60 -0.67 -5.35 12.54
C ILE A 60 -1.82 -4.38 12.33
N SER A 61 -3.04 -4.83 12.57
CA SER A 61 -4.22 -3.99 12.43
C SER A 61 -4.91 -3.77 13.78
N ILE A 62 -5.46 -2.58 13.94
CA ILE A 62 -6.36 -2.24 15.03
C ILE A 62 -7.71 -1.89 14.41
N THR A 63 -8.73 -2.64 14.81
CA THR A 63 -10.13 -2.41 14.39
C THR A 63 -11.03 -2.49 15.62
N ARG A 64 -12.15 -1.80 15.57
CA ARG A 64 -13.15 -1.90 16.61
C ARG A 64 -14.01 -3.14 16.38
N LYS A 65 -14.32 -3.88 17.44
CA LYS A 65 -15.08 -5.15 17.33
C LYS A 65 -16.48 -4.98 16.73
N ASP A 66 -17.10 -3.83 16.90
CA ASP A 66 -18.41 -3.51 16.34
C ASP A 66 -18.34 -3.00 14.88
N GLY A 67 -17.15 -2.91 14.31
CA GLY A 67 -16.93 -2.45 12.94
C GLY A 67 -17.04 -0.94 12.74
N ASN A 68 -17.30 -0.18 13.79
CA ASN A 68 -17.42 1.28 13.70
C ASN A 68 -16.07 1.98 13.73
N TYR A 69 -16.09 3.26 13.41
CA TYR A 69 -14.90 4.10 13.53
C TYR A 69 -14.60 4.42 15.01
N PHE A 70 -13.39 4.81 15.27
CA PHE A 70 -12.90 5.20 16.59
C PHE A 70 -11.99 6.42 16.50
N ASN A 71 -11.75 7.07 17.63
CA ASN A 71 -10.83 8.19 17.72
C ASN A 71 -9.39 7.68 17.69
N VAL A 72 -8.63 8.10 16.69
CA VAL A 72 -7.23 7.70 16.48
C VAL A 72 -6.34 8.15 17.65
N ASN A 73 -6.68 9.25 18.32
CA ASN A 73 -5.88 9.77 19.42
C ASN A 73 -5.79 8.83 20.62
N GLU A 74 -6.73 7.87 20.74
CA GLU A 74 -6.65 6.82 21.77
C GLU A 74 -5.39 5.95 21.58
N PHE A 75 -4.85 5.89 20.38
CA PHE A 75 -3.70 5.06 20.03
C PHE A 75 -2.44 5.87 19.70
N LYS A 76 -2.36 7.12 20.12
CA LYS A 76 -1.21 7.99 19.81
C LYS A 76 0.14 7.42 20.24
N ASP A 77 0.15 6.58 21.27
CA ASP A 77 1.39 5.99 21.80
C ASP A 77 2.01 4.93 20.89
N ILE A 78 1.30 4.48 19.86
CA ILE A 78 1.88 3.57 18.86
C ILE A 78 3.04 4.21 18.10
N GLU A 79 3.07 5.53 17.97
CA GLU A 79 4.16 6.26 17.31
C GLU A 79 5.49 6.10 18.04
N LYS A 80 5.47 5.74 19.31
CA LYS A 80 6.67 5.51 20.14
C LYS A 80 7.29 4.15 19.93
N ILE A 81 6.64 3.25 19.21
CA ILE A 81 7.13 1.89 18.96
C ILE A 81 8.11 1.93 17.79
N LYS A 82 9.38 1.70 18.06
CA LYS A 82 10.47 1.80 17.07
C LYS A 82 10.37 0.79 15.93
N GLU A 83 9.83 -0.38 16.20
CA GLU A 83 9.69 -1.47 15.24
C GLU A 83 8.64 -1.17 14.16
N ILE A 84 7.77 -0.20 14.40
CA ILE A 84 6.76 0.23 13.44
C ILE A 84 7.38 1.30 12.53
N GLU A 85 7.54 0.98 11.26
CA GLU A 85 8.12 1.88 10.26
C GLU A 85 7.07 2.75 9.57
N GLU A 86 5.84 2.26 9.45
CA GLU A 86 4.78 2.96 8.75
C GLU A 86 3.43 2.73 9.45
N ILE A 87 2.67 3.80 9.61
CA ILE A 87 1.33 3.76 10.18
C ILE A 87 0.36 4.29 9.12
N ILE A 88 -0.65 3.49 8.79
CA ILE A 88 -1.67 3.86 7.82
C ILE A 88 -3.01 3.94 8.52
N MET A 89 -3.65 5.10 8.41
CA MET A 89 -5.01 5.33 8.86
C MET A 89 -5.99 5.08 7.71
N GLN A 90 -7.09 4.41 8.01
CA GLN A 90 -8.12 4.11 7.02
C GLN A 90 -9.48 4.51 7.57
N TYR A 91 -10.18 5.34 6.82
CA TYR A 91 -11.57 5.70 7.10
C TYR A 91 -12.46 5.23 5.96
N ASP A 92 -13.50 4.48 6.27
CA ASP A 92 -14.43 3.94 5.28
C ASP A 92 -15.77 4.65 5.39
N GLY A 93 -16.28 5.09 4.26
CA GLY A 93 -17.54 5.79 4.21
C GLY A 93 -18.24 5.67 2.87
N LEU A 94 -19.31 6.42 2.74
CA LEU A 94 -20.07 6.58 1.51
C LEU A 94 -20.02 8.05 1.11
N ALA A 95 -20.02 8.31 -0.17
CA ALA A 95 -20.03 9.67 -0.71
C ALA A 95 -21.04 9.81 -1.85
N LYS A 96 -21.77 10.90 -1.84
CA LYS A 96 -22.70 11.24 -2.92
C LYS A 96 -21.95 12.02 -3.99
N LEU A 97 -22.13 11.62 -5.23
CA LEU A 97 -21.61 12.34 -6.39
C LEU A 97 -22.48 13.55 -6.69
N LYS A 98 -21.86 14.70 -6.93
CA LYS A 98 -22.57 15.94 -7.26
C LYS A 98 -22.82 16.06 -8.77
N ASP A 99 -21.77 15.96 -9.58
CA ASP A 99 -21.82 16.17 -11.02
C ASP A 99 -21.64 14.89 -11.83
N ALA A 100 -20.91 13.91 -11.29
CA ALA A 100 -20.69 12.62 -11.92
C ALA A 100 -21.80 11.64 -11.57
N LYS A 101 -21.87 10.55 -12.32
CA LYS A 101 -22.86 9.47 -12.10
C LYS A 101 -22.17 8.15 -11.86
N VAL A 102 -22.76 7.34 -10.98
CA VAL A 102 -22.31 5.97 -10.73
C VAL A 102 -22.41 5.12 -11.99
N VAL A 103 -21.52 4.14 -12.08
CA VAL A 103 -21.59 3.13 -13.15
C VAL A 103 -22.74 2.18 -12.82
N SER A 104 -23.62 1.98 -13.80
CA SER A 104 -24.69 1.00 -13.70
C SER A 104 -24.11 -0.39 -13.96
N GLY A 105 -24.08 -1.24 -12.94
CA GLY A 105 -23.70 -2.63 -13.11
C GLY A 105 -24.84 -3.45 -13.73
N GLU A 106 -24.59 -4.74 -13.96
CA GLU A 106 -25.65 -5.71 -14.31
C GLU A 106 -26.55 -5.92 -13.10
N GLN A 107 -27.44 -4.98 -12.86
CA GLN A 107 -28.31 -5.00 -11.70
C GLN A 107 -29.48 -5.95 -11.94
N ARG A 108 -29.51 -7.05 -11.20
CA ARG A 108 -30.63 -7.97 -11.17
C ARG A 108 -31.73 -7.52 -10.22
N ILE A 109 -31.43 -6.60 -9.29
CA ILE A 109 -32.35 -6.10 -8.28
C ILE A 109 -32.33 -4.58 -8.32
N ASN A 110 -33.46 -3.98 -8.68
CA ASN A 110 -33.66 -2.53 -8.64
C ASN A 110 -34.35 -2.18 -7.33
N ARG A 111 -33.65 -1.47 -6.45
CA ARG A 111 -34.25 -0.97 -5.22
C ARG A 111 -34.86 0.41 -5.45
N GLU A 112 -36.16 0.42 -5.76
CA GLU A 112 -36.93 1.66 -5.93
C GLU A 112 -37.24 2.35 -4.60
N ASP A 113 -37.09 1.62 -3.48
CA ASP A 113 -37.36 2.08 -2.13
C ASP A 113 -36.22 2.91 -1.52
N LEU A 114 -35.10 3.06 -2.20
CA LEU A 114 -33.98 3.89 -1.71
C LEU A 114 -34.36 5.36 -1.70
N SER A 115 -34.10 6.03 -0.58
CA SER A 115 -34.20 7.48 -0.51
C SER A 115 -33.19 8.12 -1.47
N ASP A 116 -33.46 9.33 -1.93
CA ASP A 116 -32.57 10.06 -2.86
C ASP A 116 -31.16 10.25 -2.31
N GLU A 117 -31.00 10.24 -0.98
CA GLU A 117 -29.71 10.32 -0.29
C GLU A 117 -28.77 9.15 -0.66
N PHE A 118 -29.33 7.95 -0.91
CA PHE A 118 -28.55 6.76 -1.25
C PHE A 118 -28.47 6.47 -2.74
N LYS A 119 -29.06 7.33 -3.57
CA LYS A 119 -28.89 7.26 -5.01
C LYS A 119 -27.62 8.00 -5.40
N ASN A 120 -26.94 7.51 -6.44
CA ASN A 120 -25.71 8.11 -6.95
C ASN A 120 -24.58 8.19 -5.90
N VAL A 121 -24.42 7.11 -5.14
CA VAL A 121 -23.47 7.00 -4.05
C VAL A 121 -22.34 6.05 -4.42
N VAL A 122 -21.12 6.44 -4.11
CA VAL A 122 -19.91 5.61 -4.25
C VAL A 122 -19.41 5.18 -2.87
N SER A 123 -18.74 4.03 -2.80
CA SER A 123 -17.99 3.66 -1.61
C SER A 123 -16.67 4.43 -1.60
N LEU A 124 -16.31 4.93 -0.45
CA LEU A 124 -15.11 5.75 -0.27
C LEU A 124 -14.22 5.13 0.78
N GLU A 125 -12.97 4.90 0.42
CA GLU A 125 -11.94 4.56 1.37
C GLU A 125 -10.92 5.69 1.41
N ALA A 126 -10.77 6.31 2.57
CA ALA A 126 -9.77 7.34 2.79
C ALA A 126 -8.54 6.72 3.44
N THR A 127 -7.39 6.88 2.83
CA THR A 127 -6.14 6.29 3.30
C THR A 127 -4.95 7.16 2.88
N ASN A 128 -3.89 7.12 3.65
CA ASN A 128 -2.66 7.83 3.30
C ASN A 128 -1.69 6.99 2.46
N ASN A 129 -2.04 5.75 2.11
CA ASN A 129 -1.21 4.92 1.22
C ASN A 129 -2.05 3.82 0.55
N THR A 130 -2.50 4.06 -0.67
CA THR A 130 -3.28 3.07 -1.42
C THR A 130 -2.44 1.90 -1.92
N LYS A 131 -1.14 2.08 -2.12
CA LYS A 131 -0.25 1.00 -2.55
C LYS A 131 -0.22 -0.15 -1.53
N ARG A 132 -0.36 0.17 -0.25
CA ARG A 132 -0.43 -0.81 0.83
C ARG A 132 -1.83 -1.40 1.04
N ASN A 133 -2.86 -0.82 0.44
CA ASN A 133 -4.20 -1.39 0.50
C ASN A 133 -4.21 -2.77 -0.13
N ILE A 134 -4.87 -3.73 0.52
CA ILE A 134 -4.89 -5.13 0.09
C ILE A 134 -5.37 -5.31 -1.35
N LEU A 135 -6.34 -4.53 -1.79
CA LEU A 135 -6.87 -4.64 -3.15
C LEU A 135 -5.81 -4.29 -4.20
N PHE A 136 -4.92 -3.33 -3.90
CA PHE A 136 -3.81 -2.97 -4.78
C PHE A 136 -2.60 -3.89 -4.58
N SER A 137 -2.23 -4.21 -3.35
CA SER A 137 -1.05 -5.05 -3.09
C SER A 137 -1.24 -6.49 -3.56
N SER A 138 -2.47 -7.00 -3.55
CA SER A 138 -2.80 -8.34 -4.05
C SER A 138 -2.99 -8.41 -5.58
N GLY A 139 -3.01 -7.26 -6.25
CA GLY A 139 -3.21 -7.20 -7.69
C GLY A 139 -4.67 -7.27 -8.15
N VAL A 140 -5.63 -7.26 -7.22
CA VAL A 140 -7.06 -7.19 -7.57
C VAL A 140 -7.36 -5.88 -8.28
N PHE A 141 -6.81 -4.78 -7.77
CA PHE A 141 -6.81 -3.49 -8.45
C PHE A 141 -5.40 -3.15 -8.94
N THR A 142 -5.31 -2.54 -10.09
CA THR A 142 -4.04 -2.12 -10.71
C THR A 142 -4.17 -0.69 -11.20
N ILE A 143 -3.20 0.16 -10.89
CA ILE A 143 -3.13 1.51 -11.45
C ILE A 143 -2.82 1.41 -12.94
N LYS A 144 -3.69 1.99 -13.76
CA LYS A 144 -3.55 2.06 -15.22
C LYS A 144 -2.97 3.38 -15.68
N GLU A 145 -3.33 4.47 -15.04
CA GLU A 145 -2.83 5.80 -15.33
C GLU A 145 -2.57 6.54 -14.03
N GLY A 146 -1.55 7.38 -14.02
CA GLY A 146 -1.21 8.17 -12.84
C GLY A 146 -0.55 7.34 -11.76
N LYS A 147 -0.90 7.61 -10.52
CA LYS A 147 -0.23 7.05 -9.34
C LYS A 147 -1.20 6.71 -8.20
N ASN A 148 -0.74 5.90 -7.27
CA ASN A 148 -1.41 5.66 -5.98
C ASN A 148 -1.38 6.92 -5.10
N ILE A 149 -2.31 7.01 -4.16
CA ILE A 149 -2.30 8.04 -3.12
C ILE A 149 -1.16 7.73 -2.14
N GLY A 150 -0.34 8.72 -1.87
CA GLY A 150 0.73 8.66 -0.88
C GLY A 150 0.47 9.60 0.30
N GLU A 151 1.37 9.59 1.26
CA GLU A 151 1.25 10.31 2.53
C GLU A 151 1.11 11.83 2.38
N ASN A 152 1.74 12.41 1.36
CA ASN A 152 1.76 13.86 1.15
C ASN A 152 0.67 14.37 0.19
N ASP A 153 -0.16 13.50 -0.33
CA ASP A 153 -1.23 13.89 -1.24
C ASP A 153 -2.39 14.52 -0.48
N LYS A 154 -2.95 15.59 -1.06
CA LYS A 154 -4.12 16.29 -0.53
C LYS A 154 -5.10 16.54 -1.66
N ASP A 155 -6.38 16.61 -1.31
CA ASP A 155 -7.48 16.82 -2.26
C ASP A 155 -7.42 15.86 -3.45
N SER A 156 -6.96 14.63 -3.19
CA SER A 156 -6.62 13.66 -4.21
C SER A 156 -7.57 12.48 -4.19
N ILE A 157 -7.92 12.01 -5.40
CA ILE A 157 -8.79 10.85 -5.58
C ILE A 157 -8.21 9.94 -6.66
N ILE A 158 -8.39 8.65 -6.47
CA ILE A 158 -8.20 7.67 -7.55
C ILE A 158 -9.54 6.99 -7.80
N VAL A 159 -9.86 6.81 -9.07
CA VAL A 159 -11.16 6.30 -9.52
C VAL A 159 -10.96 5.10 -10.45
N HIS A 160 -12.00 4.27 -10.56
CA HIS A 160 -12.00 3.14 -11.48
C HIS A 160 -12.06 3.62 -12.93
N GLU A 161 -11.42 2.89 -13.84
CA GLU A 161 -11.38 3.24 -15.27
C GLU A 161 -12.78 3.32 -15.92
N GLU A 162 -13.69 2.44 -15.52
CA GLU A 162 -15.08 2.47 -16.03
C GLU A 162 -15.84 3.69 -15.54
N PHE A 163 -15.62 4.10 -14.30
CA PHE A 163 -16.18 5.35 -13.76
C PHE A 163 -15.65 6.56 -14.52
N ALA A 164 -14.35 6.62 -14.75
CA ALA A 164 -13.72 7.70 -15.49
C ALA A 164 -14.25 7.77 -16.93
N LYS A 165 -14.36 6.62 -17.59
CA LYS A 165 -14.86 6.51 -18.97
C LYS A 165 -16.30 6.98 -19.08
N GLN A 166 -17.18 6.51 -18.20
CA GLN A 166 -18.59 6.88 -18.21
C GLN A 166 -18.79 8.38 -18.00
N ASN A 167 -18.00 8.99 -17.14
CA ASN A 167 -18.11 10.40 -16.78
C ASN A 167 -17.18 11.31 -17.58
N ASN A 168 -16.50 10.79 -18.59
CA ASN A 168 -15.59 11.53 -19.45
C ASN A 168 -14.47 12.24 -18.65
N LEU A 169 -13.93 11.55 -17.65
CA LEU A 169 -12.91 12.06 -16.74
C LEU A 169 -11.51 11.52 -17.09
N LYS A 170 -10.52 12.35 -16.89
CA LYS A 170 -9.10 12.01 -17.09
C LYS A 170 -8.27 12.52 -15.91
N LEU A 171 -7.00 12.14 -15.87
CA LEU A 171 -6.07 12.65 -14.85
C LEU A 171 -6.09 14.17 -14.83
N GLY A 172 -6.16 14.74 -13.64
CA GLY A 172 -6.22 16.17 -13.41
C GLY A 172 -7.62 16.74 -13.34
N ASP A 173 -8.64 16.01 -13.78
CA ASP A 173 -10.02 16.44 -13.64
C ASP A 173 -10.48 16.34 -12.18
N GLU A 174 -11.53 17.10 -11.85
CA GLU A 174 -12.08 17.14 -10.51
C GLU A 174 -13.33 16.28 -10.38
N VAL A 175 -13.50 15.68 -9.21
CA VAL A 175 -14.72 14.96 -8.80
C VAL A 175 -15.24 15.63 -7.54
N ASP A 176 -16.49 16.09 -7.57
CA ASP A 176 -17.14 16.73 -6.43
C ASP A 176 -17.90 15.68 -5.63
N LEU A 177 -17.52 15.49 -4.39
CA LEU A 177 -18.09 14.49 -3.48
C LEU A 177 -18.66 15.15 -2.23
N GLU A 178 -19.79 14.62 -1.78
CA GLU A 178 -20.37 14.93 -0.48
C GLU A 178 -20.32 13.67 0.39
N LEU A 179 -19.48 13.68 1.41
CA LEU A 179 -19.39 12.57 2.36
C LEU A 179 -20.68 12.44 3.14
N LEU A 180 -21.20 11.23 3.23
CA LEU A 180 -22.37 10.97 4.06
C LEU A 180 -21.93 10.83 5.52
N ASP A 181 -22.42 11.72 6.38
CA ASP A 181 -22.15 11.67 7.82
C ASP A 181 -23.16 10.79 8.51
N ILE A 182 -22.72 9.68 9.05
CA ILE A 182 -23.56 8.72 9.76
C ILE A 182 -24.07 9.31 11.08
N GLU A 183 -23.30 10.22 11.69
CA GLU A 183 -23.68 10.87 12.96
C GLU A 183 -24.67 12.01 12.80
N LYS A 184 -24.95 12.46 11.59
CA LYS A 184 -25.83 13.59 11.28
C LYS A 184 -25.53 14.88 12.06
N SER A 185 -24.30 15.02 12.55
CA SER A 185 -23.86 16.17 13.34
C SER A 185 -23.31 17.29 12.44
N GLY A 186 -24.20 18.01 11.77
CA GLY A 186 -23.85 19.20 10.99
C GLY A 186 -23.95 19.02 9.47
N LYS A 187 -23.76 20.15 8.75
CA LYS A 187 -23.78 20.14 7.30
C LYS A 187 -22.41 19.72 6.78
N ILE A 188 -22.32 18.54 6.18
CA ILE A 188 -21.15 18.15 5.41
C ILE A 188 -21.12 18.97 4.13
N LYS A 189 -20.01 19.62 3.88
CA LYS A 189 -19.78 20.36 2.65
C LYS A 189 -19.32 19.41 1.56
N SER A 190 -19.76 19.65 0.33
CA SER A 190 -19.14 18.98 -0.81
C SER A 190 -17.70 19.44 -0.97
N HIS A 191 -16.86 18.56 -1.47
CA HIS A 191 -15.44 18.82 -1.67
C HIS A 191 -14.99 18.33 -3.03
N LYS A 192 -14.16 19.12 -3.70
CA LYS A 192 -13.61 18.79 -5.01
C LYS A 192 -12.27 18.10 -4.84
N PHE A 193 -12.18 16.90 -5.38
CA PHE A 193 -10.95 16.10 -5.41
C PHE A 193 -10.39 16.07 -6.82
N LYS A 194 -9.07 16.14 -6.93
CA LYS A 194 -8.36 16.01 -8.19
C LYS A 194 -8.01 14.55 -8.45
N ILE A 195 -8.31 14.05 -9.64
CA ILE A 195 -7.96 12.68 -10.05
C ILE A 195 -6.44 12.59 -10.27
N ILE A 196 -5.75 11.81 -9.45
CA ILE A 196 -4.32 11.57 -9.56
C ILE A 196 -3.99 10.17 -10.08
N GLY A 197 -4.96 9.27 -10.09
CA GLY A 197 -4.79 7.92 -10.58
C GLY A 197 -6.11 7.32 -11.06
N ILE A 198 -5.99 6.41 -12.00
CA ILE A 198 -7.10 5.63 -12.54
C ILE A 198 -6.70 4.16 -12.43
N PHE A 199 -7.56 3.36 -11.83
CA PHE A 199 -7.31 1.94 -11.61
C PHE A 199 -8.31 1.05 -12.32
N SER A 200 -7.95 -0.21 -12.49
CA SER A 200 -8.82 -1.25 -13.04
C SER A 200 -8.89 -2.44 -12.09
N GLY A 201 -9.82 -3.31 -12.34
CA GLY A 201 -9.97 -4.56 -11.62
C GLY A 201 -11.37 -4.74 -11.05
N LYS A 202 -11.59 -5.93 -10.50
CA LYS A 202 -12.87 -6.27 -9.90
C LYS A 202 -12.63 -7.10 -8.64
N LYS A 203 -13.08 -6.57 -7.50
CA LYS A 203 -13.07 -7.30 -6.23
C LYS A 203 -14.26 -8.24 -6.14
N HIS A 204 -14.21 -9.17 -5.18
CA HIS A 204 -15.38 -9.95 -4.82
C HIS A 204 -16.49 -9.01 -4.34
N GLU A 205 -17.66 -9.13 -4.94
CA GLU A 205 -18.78 -8.22 -4.69
C GLU A 205 -19.99 -8.97 -4.14
N THR A 206 -20.57 -8.43 -3.07
CA THR A 206 -21.88 -8.84 -2.57
C THR A 206 -22.85 -7.72 -2.83
N TYR A 207 -23.83 -7.96 -3.71
CA TYR A 207 -24.78 -6.93 -4.09
C TYR A 207 -25.92 -6.83 -3.08
N THR A 208 -26.02 -5.66 -2.41
CA THR A 208 -27.07 -5.36 -1.43
C THR A 208 -28.17 -4.45 -1.99
N GLY A 209 -28.08 -4.05 -3.25
CA GLY A 209 -28.97 -3.12 -3.93
C GLY A 209 -28.42 -1.72 -4.05
N LEU A 210 -27.24 -1.45 -3.50
CA LEU A 210 -26.57 -0.14 -3.61
C LEU A 210 -25.54 -0.15 -4.72
N SER A 211 -25.48 0.92 -5.51
CA SER A 211 -24.48 1.07 -6.56
C SER A 211 -23.05 1.07 -6.01
N SER A 212 -22.88 1.48 -4.76
CA SER A 212 -21.59 1.49 -4.06
C SER A 212 -21.01 0.09 -3.81
N ASP A 213 -21.78 -0.96 -4.01
CA ASP A 213 -21.28 -2.35 -3.87
C ASP A 213 -20.34 -2.75 -5.01
N PHE A 214 -20.39 -2.07 -6.14
CA PHE A 214 -19.60 -2.41 -7.32
C PHE A 214 -18.20 -1.80 -7.27
N SER A 215 -17.22 -2.55 -7.76
CA SER A 215 -15.83 -2.10 -7.85
C SER A 215 -15.68 -0.81 -8.66
N GLU A 216 -16.48 -0.65 -9.71
CA GLU A 216 -16.50 0.53 -10.57
C GLU A 216 -16.93 1.80 -9.84
N ASN A 217 -17.64 1.66 -8.74
CA ASN A 217 -18.13 2.75 -7.90
C ASN A 217 -17.40 2.85 -6.56
N MET A 218 -16.20 2.30 -6.49
CA MET A 218 -15.30 2.45 -5.35
C MET A 218 -14.27 3.52 -5.66
N VAL A 219 -14.12 4.48 -4.76
CA VAL A 219 -13.11 5.54 -4.87
C VAL A 219 -12.22 5.55 -3.65
N PHE A 220 -10.97 5.97 -3.84
CA PHE A 220 -10.01 6.15 -2.76
C PHE A 220 -9.62 7.62 -2.73
N VAL A 221 -9.58 8.20 -1.54
CA VAL A 221 -9.18 9.59 -1.33
C VAL A 221 -8.09 9.64 -0.25
N ASP A 222 -7.38 10.75 -0.17
CA ASP A 222 -6.40 10.91 0.89
C ASP A 222 -7.07 11.10 2.25
N TYR A 223 -6.48 10.47 3.25
CA TYR A 223 -7.02 10.46 4.61
C TYR A 223 -7.12 11.87 5.21
N SER A 224 -6.10 12.69 5.00
CA SER A 224 -6.05 14.06 5.54
C SER A 224 -7.26 14.89 5.12
N THR A 225 -7.59 14.88 3.83
CA THR A 225 -8.73 15.62 3.30
C THR A 225 -10.05 15.09 3.85
N SER A 226 -10.19 13.78 4.02
CA SER A 226 -11.41 13.20 4.60
C SER A 226 -11.69 13.75 6.00
N GLN A 227 -10.65 13.90 6.81
CA GLN A 227 -10.78 14.41 8.17
C GLN A 227 -11.11 15.91 8.20
N GLU A 228 -10.55 16.68 7.28
CA GLU A 228 -10.89 18.10 7.11
C GLU A 228 -12.37 18.26 6.74
N ILE A 229 -12.88 17.46 5.80
CA ILE A 229 -14.29 17.48 5.40
C ILE A 229 -15.20 17.16 6.58
N LEU A 230 -14.81 16.20 7.42
CA LEU A 230 -15.55 15.80 8.60
C LEU A 230 -15.39 16.78 9.77
N ASN A 231 -14.66 17.87 9.58
CA ASN A 231 -14.36 18.89 10.60
C ASN A 231 -13.64 18.31 11.82
N LYS A 232 -12.76 17.36 11.62
CA LYS A 232 -11.98 16.76 12.69
C LYS A 232 -10.69 17.53 12.93
N SER A 233 -10.46 17.91 14.19
CA SER A 233 -9.19 18.49 14.63
C SER A 233 -8.14 17.39 14.80
N GLU A 234 -6.87 17.78 15.00
CA GLU A 234 -5.75 16.84 15.15
C GLU A 234 -6.00 15.77 16.24
N ASN A 235 -6.66 16.15 17.32
CA ASN A 235 -6.95 15.23 18.44
C ASN A 235 -8.28 14.47 18.30
N ASN A 236 -9.04 14.72 17.24
CA ASN A 236 -10.37 14.14 17.04
C ASN A 236 -10.50 13.35 15.73
N LYS A 237 -9.39 13.07 15.05
CA LYS A 237 -9.39 12.27 13.83
C LYS A 237 -9.96 10.88 14.09
N ILE A 238 -10.72 10.38 13.13
CA ILE A 238 -11.38 9.08 13.24
C ILE A 238 -10.84 8.13 12.15
N ALA A 239 -10.86 6.84 12.47
CA ALA A 239 -10.50 5.79 11.53
C ALA A 239 -11.33 4.54 11.81
N ASN A 240 -11.55 3.73 10.80
CA ASN A 240 -12.12 2.39 10.93
C ASN A 240 -11.02 1.35 11.18
N LYS A 241 -9.81 1.65 10.74
CA LYS A 241 -8.67 0.75 10.85
C LYS A 241 -7.37 1.54 10.94
N ILE A 242 -6.47 1.06 11.79
CA ILE A 242 -5.06 1.48 11.79
C ILE A 242 -4.24 0.28 11.36
N LEU A 243 -3.40 0.46 10.36
CA LEU A 243 -2.46 -0.55 9.86
C LEU A 243 -1.05 -0.12 10.21
N MET A 244 -0.28 -1.05 10.77
CA MET A 244 1.09 -0.80 11.18
C MET A 244 2.00 -1.80 10.48
N TYR A 245 3.02 -1.28 9.80
CA TYR A 245 3.99 -2.08 9.06
C TYR A 245 5.36 -2.01 9.70
N SER A 246 6.06 -3.13 9.70
CA SER A 246 7.44 -3.23 10.14
C SER A 246 8.29 -3.89 9.04
N GLY A 247 9.61 -3.84 9.19
CA GLY A 247 10.52 -4.30 8.13
C GLY A 247 10.77 -5.81 8.09
N SER A 248 10.28 -6.57 9.09
CA SER A 248 10.51 -8.01 9.18
C SER A 248 9.47 -8.69 10.06
N ALA A 249 9.35 -10.00 9.94
CA ALA A 249 8.46 -10.80 10.80
C ALA A 249 8.86 -10.67 12.29
N GLU A 250 10.15 -10.66 12.58
CA GLU A 250 10.67 -10.48 13.94
C GLU A 250 10.27 -9.12 14.52
N SER A 251 10.47 -8.05 13.76
CA SER A 251 10.06 -6.69 14.16
C SER A 251 8.56 -6.59 14.36
N THR A 252 7.76 -7.28 13.54
CA THR A 252 6.30 -7.33 13.67
C THR A 252 5.90 -7.98 15.00
N ASP A 253 6.51 -9.09 15.36
CA ASP A 253 6.23 -9.79 16.62
C ASP A 253 6.64 -8.94 17.82
N LEU A 254 7.79 -8.25 17.76
CA LEU A 254 8.22 -7.31 18.80
C LEU A 254 7.25 -6.14 18.93
N ALA A 255 6.80 -5.57 17.81
CA ALA A 255 5.82 -4.49 17.80
C ALA A 255 4.50 -4.93 18.42
N LEU A 256 4.03 -6.13 18.08
CA LEU A 256 2.78 -6.69 18.64
C LEU A 256 2.89 -6.85 20.16
N ASN A 257 4.01 -7.32 20.66
CA ASN A 257 4.25 -7.44 22.11
C ASN A 257 4.24 -6.07 22.79
N LYS A 258 4.85 -5.06 22.19
CA LYS A 258 4.86 -3.69 22.71
C LYS A 258 3.46 -3.07 22.68
N LEU A 259 2.66 -3.36 21.68
CA LEU A 259 1.25 -2.94 21.62
C LEU A 259 0.44 -3.51 22.77
N LYS A 260 0.66 -4.77 23.12
CA LYS A 260 -0.01 -5.41 24.26
C LYS A 260 0.34 -4.73 25.59
N GLU A 261 1.51 -4.16 25.71
CA GLU A 261 1.96 -3.42 26.89
C GLU A 261 1.26 -2.05 27.03
N LEU A 262 0.70 -1.51 25.95
CA LEU A 262 -0.02 -0.23 25.97
C LEU A 262 -1.41 -0.32 26.59
N LYS A 263 -1.84 -1.48 27.05
CA LYS A 263 -3.14 -1.71 27.70
C LYS A 263 -4.34 -1.28 26.85
N ILE A 264 -4.32 -1.64 25.58
CA ILE A 264 -5.46 -1.44 24.68
C ILE A 264 -6.63 -2.30 25.20
N ASP A 265 -7.83 -1.72 25.22
CA ASP A 265 -9.02 -2.41 25.68
C ASP A 265 -9.43 -3.52 24.71
N GLU A 266 -9.01 -4.76 24.98
CA GLU A 266 -9.31 -5.93 24.15
C GLU A 266 -10.80 -6.31 24.13
N SER A 267 -11.61 -5.74 25.00
CA SER A 267 -13.07 -5.93 24.95
C SER A 267 -13.72 -5.13 23.82
N LYS A 268 -13.08 -4.05 23.37
CA LYS A 268 -13.57 -3.14 22.33
C LYS A 268 -12.84 -3.27 21.01
N TYR A 269 -11.56 -3.66 21.03
CA TYR A 269 -10.69 -3.63 19.87
C TYR A 269 -10.08 -4.99 19.56
N PHE A 270 -9.96 -5.28 18.28
CA PHE A 270 -9.08 -6.33 17.76
C PHE A 270 -7.70 -5.73 17.47
N VAL A 271 -6.66 -6.35 18.00
CA VAL A 271 -5.26 -6.05 17.63
C VAL A 271 -4.71 -7.33 17.06
N GLU A 272 -4.63 -7.40 15.74
CA GLU A 272 -4.34 -8.63 15.02
C GLU A 272 -3.20 -8.46 14.03
N LYS A 273 -2.44 -9.54 13.86
CA LYS A 273 -1.45 -9.65 12.80
C LYS A 273 -2.15 -10.16 11.54
N ASP A 274 -2.21 -9.32 10.50
CA ASP A 274 -2.76 -9.67 9.21
C ASP A 274 -1.65 -10.12 8.26
N SER A 275 -1.80 -11.32 7.70
CA SER A 275 -0.90 -11.88 6.69
C SER A 275 -1.72 -12.19 5.46
N ASN A 276 -1.54 -11.43 4.38
CA ASN A 276 -2.49 -11.42 3.28
C ASN A 276 -2.16 -12.32 2.08
N ALA A 277 -0.96 -12.80 1.91
CA ALA A 277 -0.60 -13.41 0.63
C ALA A 277 -0.33 -14.92 0.68
N PHE A 278 -0.10 -15.50 1.85
CA PHE A 278 0.39 -16.86 1.97
C PHE A 278 -0.48 -17.81 2.80
N GLU A 279 -1.54 -17.33 3.43
CA GLU A 279 -2.41 -18.15 4.29
C GLU A 279 -3.62 -18.76 3.55
N GLU A 280 -3.87 -18.37 2.32
CA GLU A 280 -4.95 -18.92 1.48
C GLU A 280 -4.52 -20.08 0.57
N SER A 281 -3.34 -20.61 0.77
CA SER A 281 -2.87 -21.77 -0.03
C SER A 281 -3.15 -23.10 0.65
#